data_8c35582296f7d9cceeb77cc65aae2b43
#
_entry.id   8c35582296f7d9cceeb77cc65aae2b43
#
_cell.length_a   1.000
_cell.length_b   1.000
_cell.length_c   1.000
_cell.angle_alpha   90.00
_cell.angle_beta   90.00
_cell.angle_gamma   90.00
#
_symmetry.space_group_name_H-M   'P 1'
#
loop_
_entity.id
_entity.type
_entity.pdbx_description
1 polymer ?
#
loop_
_entity_poly.entity_id
_entity_poly.type
_entity_poly.pdbx_seq_one_letter_code
_entity_poly.pdbx_strand_id
1 'polypeptide(L)'
;PDDPTAPPSAADLPSTDESPEDHAVREELARTIQAGIASLPEEQRLAVLLVDVQGMDYEEAASAMDCSLGTVKSRLSRGRGRLRDFLRNTGELLPDLFRQEV
;
A
#
# COMPACT_ATOMS: atom_id res chain seq x y z
N PRO A 1 2.39 23.13 -21.97
CA PRO A 1 2.11 22.39 -20.79
C PRO A 1 1.08 21.32 -21.01
N ASP A 2 0.23 21.52 -21.96
CA ASP A 2 -0.86 20.58 -22.12
C ASP A 2 -0.62 19.62 -23.25
N ASP A 3 0.55 19.05 -23.25
CA ASP A 3 0.89 17.99 -24.17
C ASP A 3 -0.01 16.80 -23.87
N PRO A 4 -0.91 16.43 -24.76
CA PRO A 4 -1.85 15.35 -24.48
C PRO A 4 -1.16 13.99 -24.34
N THR A 5 0.09 13.88 -24.76
CA THR A 5 0.82 12.61 -24.61
C THR A 5 1.61 12.54 -23.31
N ALA A 6 1.68 13.65 -22.58
CA ALA A 6 2.42 13.66 -21.32
C ALA A 6 1.59 13.02 -20.23
N PRO A 7 2.25 12.33 -19.28
CA PRO A 7 1.52 11.82 -18.12
C PRO A 7 0.99 12.98 -17.28
N PRO A 8 -0.05 12.73 -16.47
CA PRO A 8 -0.57 13.78 -15.61
C PRO A 8 0.54 14.30 -14.71
N SER A 9 0.64 15.59 -14.56
CA SER A 9 1.59 16.18 -13.65
C SER A 9 0.93 16.36 -12.30
N ALA A 10 1.74 16.70 -11.30
CA ALA A 10 1.21 16.95 -9.97
C ALA A 10 0.20 18.09 -10.00
N ALA A 11 0.35 19.02 -10.92
CA ALA A 11 -0.57 20.14 -11.03
C ALA A 11 -1.96 19.71 -11.49
N ASP A 12 -2.05 18.57 -12.17
CA ASP A 12 -3.30 18.07 -12.68
C ASP A 12 -4.01 17.13 -11.70
N LEU A 13 -3.42 16.90 -10.55
CA LEU A 13 -3.98 15.96 -9.59
C LEU A 13 -4.87 16.68 -8.60
N PRO A 14 -5.91 16.00 -8.09
CA PRO A 14 -6.78 16.62 -7.09
C PRO A 14 -6.05 17.08 -5.84
N SER A 15 -4.88 16.51 -5.58
CA SER A 15 -4.10 16.87 -4.41
C SER A 15 -3.67 18.32 -4.40
N THR A 16 -3.79 19.02 -5.55
CA THR A 16 -3.46 20.45 -5.58
C THR A 16 -4.36 21.28 -4.67
N ASP A 17 -5.53 20.73 -4.34
CA ASP A 17 -6.46 21.40 -3.43
C ASP A 17 -6.27 20.93 -2.00
N GLU A 18 -5.30 20.09 -1.76
CA GLU A 18 -5.07 19.52 -0.44
C GLU A 18 -4.49 20.58 0.49
N SER A 19 -5.06 20.68 1.69
CA SER A 19 -4.54 21.59 2.69
C SER A 19 -3.23 21.04 3.27
N PRO A 20 -2.41 21.88 3.90
CA PRO A 20 -1.23 21.37 4.58
C PRO A 20 -1.53 20.31 5.62
N GLU A 21 -2.67 20.42 6.29
CA GLU A 21 -3.07 19.42 7.27
C GLU A 21 -3.39 18.09 6.61
N ASP A 22 -4.10 18.14 5.49
CA ASP A 22 -4.43 16.92 4.74
C ASP A 22 -3.16 16.27 4.20
N HIS A 23 -2.22 17.08 3.74
CA HIS A 23 -0.96 16.57 3.25
C HIS A 23 -0.19 15.86 4.35
N ALA A 24 -0.14 16.45 5.54
CA ALA A 24 0.56 15.86 6.68
C ALA A 24 -0.06 14.54 7.10
N VAL A 25 -1.40 14.47 7.11
CA VAL A 25 -2.09 13.24 7.45
C VAL A 25 -1.79 12.15 6.43
N ARG A 26 -1.76 12.53 5.17
CA ARG A 26 -1.49 11.57 4.10
C ARG A 26 -0.07 11.03 4.18
N GLU A 27 0.89 11.89 4.50
CA GLU A 27 2.27 11.44 4.67
C GLU A 27 2.40 10.52 5.87
N GLU A 28 1.70 10.84 6.95
CA GLU A 28 1.72 10.00 8.12
C GLU A 28 1.14 8.62 7.82
N LEU A 29 0.05 8.59 7.06
CA LEU A 29 -0.56 7.34 6.65
C LEU A 29 0.40 6.51 5.80
N ALA A 30 1.08 7.16 4.86
CA ALA A 30 2.02 6.46 4.00
C ALA A 30 3.15 5.85 4.82
N ARG A 31 3.67 6.59 5.78
CA ARG A 31 4.73 6.07 6.65
C ARG A 31 4.24 4.90 7.48
N THR A 32 3.00 4.97 7.94
CA THR A 32 2.42 3.90 8.74
C THR A 32 2.25 2.63 7.91
N ILE A 33 1.77 2.78 6.69
CA ILE A 33 1.63 1.63 5.79
C ILE A 33 2.99 1.00 5.50
N GLN A 34 4.00 1.83 5.26
CA GLN A 34 5.34 1.31 5.00
C GLN A 34 5.90 0.58 6.22
N ALA A 35 5.66 1.11 7.40
CA ALA A 35 6.08 0.44 8.62
C ALA A 35 5.37 -0.90 8.80
N GLY A 36 4.09 -0.95 8.46
CA GLY A 36 3.34 -2.18 8.54
C GLY A 36 3.87 -3.23 7.57
N ILE A 37 4.15 -2.82 6.35
CA ILE A 37 4.71 -3.74 5.36
C ILE A 37 6.09 -4.23 5.82
N ALA A 38 6.90 -3.34 6.35
CA ALA A 38 8.23 -3.71 6.82
C ALA A 38 8.18 -4.70 8.00
N SER A 39 7.08 -4.72 8.73
CA SER A 39 6.94 -5.61 9.88
C SER A 39 6.52 -7.03 9.48
N LEU A 40 6.16 -7.26 8.23
CA LEU A 40 5.70 -8.56 7.78
C LEU A 40 6.86 -9.54 7.67
N PRO A 41 6.60 -10.84 7.87
CA PRO A 41 7.59 -11.85 7.52
C PRO A 41 8.02 -11.69 6.07
N GLU A 42 9.28 -12.02 5.81
CA GLU A 42 9.89 -11.70 4.52
C GLU A 42 9.08 -12.16 3.32
N GLU A 43 8.59 -13.39 3.36
CA GLU A 43 7.89 -13.94 2.20
C GLU A 43 6.53 -13.28 1.99
N GLN A 44 5.86 -12.94 3.08
CA GLN A 44 4.59 -12.23 2.99
C GLN A 44 4.82 -10.80 2.52
N ARG A 45 5.86 -10.17 3.05
CA ARG A 45 6.21 -8.82 2.63
C ARG A 45 6.48 -8.76 1.14
N LEU A 46 7.25 -9.73 0.64
CA LEU A 46 7.58 -9.76 -0.78
C LEU A 46 6.33 -9.93 -1.63
N ALA A 47 5.42 -10.80 -1.22
CA ALA A 47 4.19 -11.00 -1.97
C ALA A 47 3.38 -9.70 -2.03
N VAL A 48 3.24 -9.01 -0.90
CA VAL A 48 2.49 -7.75 -0.86
C VAL A 48 3.18 -6.70 -1.73
N LEU A 49 4.50 -6.61 -1.64
CA LEU A 49 5.22 -5.62 -2.44
C LEU A 49 5.08 -5.87 -3.94
N LEU A 50 5.21 -7.12 -4.36
CA LEU A 50 5.15 -7.42 -5.78
C LEU A 50 3.75 -7.25 -6.36
N VAL A 51 2.74 -7.73 -5.66
CA VAL A 51 1.37 -7.71 -6.16
C VAL A 51 0.68 -6.37 -5.88
N ASP A 52 0.68 -5.95 -4.63
CA ASP A 52 -0.13 -4.80 -4.23
C ASP A 52 0.56 -3.47 -4.49
N VAL A 53 1.87 -3.42 -4.38
CA VAL A 53 2.59 -2.16 -4.58
C VAL A 53 3.05 -2.02 -6.03
N GLN A 54 3.66 -3.06 -6.59
CA GLN A 54 4.20 -2.98 -7.94
C GLN A 54 3.21 -3.40 -9.01
N GLY A 55 2.10 -4.00 -8.62
CA GLY A 55 1.05 -4.31 -9.58
C GLY A 55 1.28 -5.55 -10.42
N MET A 56 2.14 -6.45 -10.00
CA MET A 56 2.33 -7.71 -10.72
C MET A 56 1.09 -8.58 -10.60
N ASP A 57 0.80 -9.32 -11.66
CA ASP A 57 -0.22 -10.34 -11.51
C ASP A 57 0.36 -11.54 -10.75
N TYR A 58 -0.50 -12.47 -10.38
CA TYR A 58 -0.07 -13.57 -9.51
C TYR A 58 0.95 -14.46 -10.19
N GLU A 59 0.82 -14.66 -11.49
CA GLU A 59 1.76 -15.50 -12.20
C GLU A 59 3.12 -14.86 -12.27
N GLU A 60 3.17 -13.57 -12.52
CA GLU A 60 4.43 -12.84 -12.52
C GLU A 60 5.08 -12.89 -11.14
N ALA A 61 4.28 -12.70 -10.09
CA ALA A 61 4.81 -12.76 -8.75
C ALA A 61 5.32 -14.16 -8.41
N ALA A 62 4.59 -15.19 -8.83
CA ALA A 62 5.02 -16.57 -8.60
C ALA A 62 6.37 -16.84 -9.25
N SER A 63 6.53 -16.34 -10.47
CA SER A 63 7.79 -16.51 -11.17
C SER A 63 8.92 -15.76 -10.45
N ALA A 64 8.66 -14.54 -10.04
CA ALA A 64 9.67 -13.74 -9.35
C ALA A 64 10.04 -14.33 -8.00
N MET A 65 9.09 -14.95 -7.31
CA MET A 65 9.32 -15.54 -6.00
C MET A 65 9.74 -17.00 -6.07
N ASP A 66 9.77 -17.55 -7.27
CA ASP A 66 10.13 -18.95 -7.50
C ASP A 66 9.26 -19.88 -6.65
N CYS A 67 7.97 -19.72 -6.76
CA CYS A 67 7.02 -20.53 -6.00
C CYS A 67 5.75 -20.72 -6.84
N SER A 68 4.83 -21.52 -6.32
CA SER A 68 3.58 -21.81 -7.01
C SER A 68 2.60 -20.64 -6.88
N LEU A 69 1.62 -20.63 -7.76
CA LEU A 69 0.57 -19.64 -7.72
C LEU A 69 -0.19 -19.69 -6.40
N GLY A 70 -0.48 -20.90 -5.93
CA GLY A 70 -1.17 -21.05 -4.65
C GLY A 70 -0.36 -20.50 -3.49
N THR A 71 0.96 -20.64 -3.56
CA THR A 71 1.82 -20.11 -2.52
C THR A 71 1.78 -18.58 -2.50
N VAL A 72 1.78 -17.95 -3.69
CA VAL A 72 1.64 -16.50 -3.77
C VAL A 72 0.34 -16.07 -3.11
N LYS A 73 -0.76 -16.73 -3.47
CA LYS A 73 -2.07 -16.37 -2.93
C LYS A 73 -2.11 -16.51 -1.41
N SER A 74 -1.51 -17.60 -0.90
CA SER A 74 -1.48 -17.84 0.53
C SER A 74 -0.66 -16.77 1.26
N ARG A 75 0.53 -16.48 0.75
CA ARG A 75 1.40 -15.48 1.36
C ARG A 75 0.76 -14.10 1.31
N LEU A 76 0.12 -13.79 0.18
CA LEU A 76 -0.53 -12.51 0.02
C LEU A 76 -1.69 -12.36 1.00
N SER A 77 -2.50 -13.40 1.13
CA SER A 77 -3.65 -13.38 2.04
C SER A 77 -3.19 -13.17 3.48
N ARG A 78 -2.16 -13.89 3.90
CA ARG A 78 -1.63 -13.74 5.25
C ARG A 78 -0.98 -12.38 5.47
N GLY A 79 -0.23 -11.92 4.47
CA GLY A 79 0.41 -10.62 4.57
C GLY A 79 -0.60 -9.50 4.67
N ARG A 80 -1.65 -9.56 3.84
CA ARG A 80 -2.70 -8.54 3.90
C ARG A 80 -3.42 -8.56 5.24
N GLY A 81 -3.63 -9.74 5.79
CA GLY A 81 -4.27 -9.84 7.09
C GLY A 81 -3.43 -9.24 8.21
N ARG A 82 -2.13 -9.53 8.19
CA ARG A 82 -1.24 -8.95 9.19
C ARG A 82 -1.12 -7.44 9.03
N LEU A 83 -1.08 -6.98 7.79
CA LEU A 83 -1.00 -5.55 7.53
C LEU A 83 -2.28 -4.85 8.02
N ARG A 84 -3.43 -5.46 7.75
CA ARG A 84 -4.68 -4.91 8.23
C ARG A 84 -4.70 -4.80 9.75
N ASP A 85 -4.23 -5.85 10.43
CA ASP A 85 -4.19 -5.83 11.89
C ASP A 85 -3.22 -4.78 12.41
N PHE A 86 -2.07 -4.63 11.75
CA PHE A 86 -1.11 -3.60 12.10
C PHE A 86 -1.73 -2.21 11.98
N LEU A 87 -2.42 -1.97 10.87
CA LEU A 87 -3.03 -0.67 10.64
C LEU A 87 -4.16 -0.41 11.62
N ARG A 88 -4.92 -1.44 11.93
CA ARG A 88 -6.02 -1.29 12.89
C ARG A 88 -5.50 -0.93 14.28
N ASN A 89 -4.46 -1.63 14.73
CA ASN A 89 -3.88 -1.36 16.04
C ASN A 89 -3.24 0.02 16.09
N THR A 90 -2.52 0.38 15.04
CA THR A 90 -1.88 1.69 14.96
C THR A 90 -2.92 2.78 14.80
N GLY A 91 -4.01 2.48 14.10
CA GLY A 91 -5.06 3.46 13.84
C GLY A 91 -5.72 3.97 15.09
N GLU A 92 -5.68 3.21 16.18
CA GLU A 92 -6.23 3.68 17.44
C GLU A 92 -5.44 4.83 18.02
N LEU A 93 -4.18 4.97 17.59
CA LEU A 93 -3.32 6.04 18.04
C LEU A 93 -3.27 7.20 17.08
N LEU A 94 -3.92 7.07 15.90
CA LEU A 94 -3.94 8.11 14.89
C LEU A 94 -5.29 8.82 14.90
N PRO A 95 -5.34 10.01 14.30
CA PRO A 95 -6.61 10.72 14.24
C PRO A 95 -7.63 9.97 13.38
N ASP A 96 -8.78 10.56 13.24
CA ASP A 96 -9.99 9.92 12.78
C ASP A 96 -9.96 9.30 11.41
N LEU A 97 -8.86 9.46 10.68
CA LEU A 97 -8.77 8.98 9.31
C LEU A 97 -9.11 7.50 9.19
N PHE A 98 -8.57 6.69 10.10
CA PHE A 98 -8.83 5.25 10.07
C PHE A 98 -10.16 4.88 10.69
N ARG A 99 -10.62 5.69 11.61
CA ARG A 99 -11.84 5.35 12.34
C ARG A 99 -13.09 5.52 11.49
N GLN A 100 -13.00 6.37 10.50
CA GLN A 100 -14.14 6.61 9.62
C GLN A 100 -14.37 5.47 8.66
N GLU A 101 -13.43 4.58 8.54
CA GLU A 101 -13.54 3.44 7.65
C GLU A 101 -14.37 2.32 8.22
N VAL A 102 -14.67 2.36 9.46
CA VAL A 102 -15.35 1.26 10.15
C VAL A 102 -16.82 1.20 9.84
#